data_39aca67f284311e221db40203a4fdfe6
#
_entry.id   39aca67f284311e221db40203a4fdfe6
#
_cell.length_a   1.000
_cell.length_b   1.000
_cell.length_c   1.000
_cell.angle_alpha   90.00
_cell.angle_beta   90.00
_cell.angle_gamma   90.00
#
_symmetry.space_group_name_H-M   'P 1'
#
loop_
_entity.id
_entity.type
_entity.pdbx_description
1 polymer ?
#
loop_
_entity_poly.entity_id
_entity_poly.type
_entity_poly.pdbx_seq_one_letter_code
_entity_poly.pdbx_strand_id
1 'polypeptide(L)'
;MIEPLSSSYAEARSAFLEAAAQAGSRIESFPHPLKGLGGEDLAIDVAEVGPIDGDQVVLVVSGTHGVEGYCGSALQRAHLSTLGDGEHAGPTLVFVHALNPYGFSWVRRVNEDNIDLNR
;
A
#
# COMPACT_ATOMS: atom_id res chain seq x y z
N MET A 1 -0.67 17.80 -8.05
CA MET A 1 0.77 17.50 -8.11
C MET A 1 1.06 16.21 -7.37
N ILE A 2 1.81 15.32 -7.99
CA ILE A 2 2.23 14.07 -7.34
C ILE A 2 3.40 14.39 -6.41
N GLU A 3 3.28 13.97 -5.15
CA GLU A 3 4.38 14.10 -4.19
C GLU A 3 5.60 13.32 -4.67
N PRO A 4 6.81 13.75 -4.28
CA PRO A 4 8.02 13.00 -4.60
C PRO A 4 7.93 11.55 -4.10
N LEU A 5 8.61 10.65 -4.80
CA LEU A 5 8.70 9.26 -4.36
C LEU A 5 9.35 9.21 -2.98
N SER A 6 8.85 8.31 -2.15
CA SER A 6 9.46 8.07 -0.84
C SER A 6 10.86 7.49 -1.00
N SER A 7 11.72 7.72 -0.02
CA SER A 7 13.11 7.25 -0.06
C SER A 7 13.31 5.90 0.63
N SER A 8 12.30 5.41 1.33
CA SER A 8 12.35 4.13 2.04
C SER A 8 10.96 3.51 2.15
N TYR A 9 10.91 2.22 2.45
CA TYR A 9 9.65 1.55 2.75
C TYR A 9 8.93 2.20 3.94
N ALA A 10 9.67 2.48 5.01
CA ALA A 10 9.07 3.06 6.21
C ALA A 10 8.40 4.41 5.91
N GLU A 11 9.07 5.25 5.13
CA GLU A 11 8.51 6.53 4.71
C GLU A 11 7.28 6.33 3.83
N ALA A 12 7.35 5.41 2.87
CA ALA A 12 6.23 5.10 1.97
C ALA A 12 5.02 4.57 2.75
N ARG A 13 5.24 3.67 3.71
CA ARG A 13 4.19 3.13 4.54
C ARG A 13 3.51 4.22 5.37
N SER A 14 4.31 5.04 6.03
CA SER A 14 3.79 6.14 6.85
C SER A 14 2.92 7.08 6.01
N ALA A 15 3.38 7.44 4.83
CA ALA A 15 2.66 8.32 3.93
C ALA A 15 1.37 7.69 3.38
N PHE A 16 1.41 6.39 3.08
CA PHE A 16 0.21 5.66 2.65
C PHE A 16 -0.85 5.65 3.76
N LEU A 17 -0.45 5.30 4.99
CA LEU A 17 -1.37 5.23 6.12
C LEU A 17 -1.99 6.60 6.43
N GLU A 18 -1.20 7.67 6.33
CA GLU A 18 -1.70 9.02 6.51
C GLU A 18 -2.75 9.37 5.44
N ALA A 19 -2.44 9.10 4.17
CA ALA A 19 -3.37 9.38 3.07
C ALA A 19 -4.65 8.55 3.21
N ALA A 20 -4.52 7.28 3.61
CA ALA A 20 -5.67 6.40 3.83
C ALA A 20 -6.55 6.90 4.97
N ALA A 21 -5.95 7.36 6.06
CA ALA A 21 -6.71 7.93 7.18
C ALA A 21 -7.45 9.20 6.77
N GLN A 22 -6.80 10.07 6.02
CA GLN A 22 -7.43 11.31 5.53
C GLN A 22 -8.57 11.03 4.56
N ALA A 23 -8.49 9.93 3.82
CA ALA A 23 -9.57 9.50 2.92
C ALA A 23 -10.74 8.83 3.65
N GLY A 24 -10.66 8.68 4.97
CA GLY A 24 -11.70 8.01 5.75
C GLY A 24 -11.76 6.51 5.51
N SER A 25 -10.64 5.90 5.14
CA SER A 25 -10.57 4.47 4.82
C SER A 25 -10.75 3.60 6.06
N ARG A 26 -11.28 2.40 5.85
CA ARG A 26 -11.18 1.31 6.82
C ARG A 26 -9.82 0.65 6.59
N ILE A 27 -8.97 0.64 7.63
CA ILE A 27 -7.58 0.19 7.50
C ILE A 27 -7.36 -1.07 8.32
N GLU A 28 -6.70 -2.06 7.71
CA GLU A 28 -6.25 -3.27 8.39
C GLU A 28 -4.80 -3.53 8.03
N SER A 29 -3.99 -3.87 9.02
CA SER A 29 -2.56 -4.15 8.83
C SER A 29 -2.26 -5.60 9.16
N PHE A 30 -1.49 -6.24 8.28
CA PHE A 30 -1.07 -7.64 8.43
C PHE A 30 0.45 -7.65 8.67
N PRO A 31 0.90 -7.80 9.93
CA PRO A 31 2.34 -7.75 10.24
C PRO A 31 3.11 -8.87 9.58
N HIS A 32 4.31 -8.55 9.13
CA HIS A 32 5.26 -9.51 8.59
C HIS A 32 6.24 -9.92 9.71
N PRO A 33 6.65 -11.19 9.76
CA PRO A 33 7.50 -11.68 10.86
C PRO A 33 8.93 -11.17 10.84
N LEU A 34 9.43 -10.71 9.69
CA LEU A 34 10.79 -10.23 9.57
C LEU A 34 10.85 -8.71 9.61
N LYS A 35 12.07 -8.18 9.83
CA LYS A 35 12.31 -6.74 9.86
C LYS A 35 12.83 -6.24 8.53
N GLY A 36 12.67 -4.94 8.30
CA GLY A 36 13.21 -4.27 7.13
C GLY A 36 14.70 -3.97 7.24
N LEU A 37 15.24 -3.39 6.18
CA LEU A 37 16.66 -3.05 6.06
C LEU A 37 17.15 -2.15 7.19
N GLY A 38 16.32 -1.21 7.64
CA GLY A 38 16.63 -0.32 8.75
C GLY A 38 16.16 -0.82 10.12
N GLY A 39 15.73 -2.08 10.22
CA GLY A 39 15.19 -2.66 11.45
C GLY A 39 13.72 -2.31 11.70
N GLU A 40 13.07 -1.68 10.75
CA GLU A 40 11.66 -1.30 10.87
C GLU A 40 10.71 -2.50 10.77
N ASP A 41 9.52 -2.34 11.33
CA ASP A 41 8.45 -3.32 11.17
C ASP A 41 7.95 -3.31 9.74
N LEU A 42 7.63 -4.49 9.24
CA LEU A 42 7.04 -4.68 7.91
C LEU A 42 5.60 -5.14 8.05
N ALA A 43 4.75 -4.70 7.13
CA ALA A 43 3.35 -5.13 7.09
C ALA A 43 2.78 -4.94 5.69
N ILE A 44 1.74 -5.72 5.39
CA ILE A 44 0.85 -5.42 4.28
C ILE A 44 -0.30 -4.61 4.87
N ASP A 45 -0.52 -3.41 4.36
CA ASP A 45 -1.60 -2.55 4.83
C ASP A 45 -2.70 -2.51 3.78
N VAL A 46 -3.94 -2.67 4.23
CA VAL A 46 -5.10 -2.63 3.35
C VAL A 46 -5.98 -1.46 3.75
N ALA A 47 -6.31 -0.62 2.79
CA ALA A 47 -7.23 0.50 2.98
C ALA A 47 -8.43 0.32 2.06
N GLU A 48 -9.63 0.39 2.64
CA GLU A 48 -10.86 0.18 1.92
C GLU A 48 -11.73 1.43 1.98
N VAL A 49 -12.17 1.92 0.82
CA VAL A 49 -12.98 3.14 0.70
C VAL A 49 -14.22 2.83 -0.12
N GLY A 50 -15.36 3.29 0.36
CA GLY A 50 -16.63 3.13 -0.34
C GLY A 50 -17.57 2.15 0.37
N PRO A 51 -18.63 1.69 -0.33
CA PRO A 51 -19.66 0.85 0.29
C PRO A 51 -19.10 -0.44 0.87
N ILE A 52 -19.54 -0.81 2.08
CA ILE A 52 -19.12 -2.05 2.73
C ILE A 52 -19.65 -3.27 1.97
N ASP A 53 -20.90 -3.21 1.50
CA ASP A 53 -21.54 -4.30 0.79
C ASP A 53 -21.74 -3.97 -0.70
N GLY A 54 -20.78 -3.27 -1.30
CA GLY A 54 -20.86 -2.86 -2.70
C GLY A 54 -20.80 -4.06 -3.64
N ASP A 55 -21.54 -3.99 -4.75
CA ASP A 55 -21.57 -5.03 -5.77
C ASP A 55 -20.29 -5.07 -6.60
N GLN A 56 -19.55 -3.99 -6.62
CA GLN A 56 -18.35 -3.85 -7.42
C GLN A 56 -17.17 -3.46 -6.54
N VAL A 57 -16.03 -4.11 -6.77
CA VAL A 57 -14.79 -3.85 -6.04
C VAL A 57 -13.68 -3.64 -7.06
N VAL A 58 -12.91 -2.58 -6.85
CA VAL A 58 -11.67 -2.35 -7.60
C VAL A 58 -10.50 -2.59 -6.65
N LEU A 59 -9.68 -3.55 -6.99
CA LEU A 59 -8.50 -3.91 -6.20
C LEU A 59 -7.26 -3.25 -6.80
N VAL A 60 -6.56 -2.46 -5.99
CA VAL A 60 -5.35 -1.74 -6.41
C VAL A 60 -4.18 -2.23 -5.55
N VAL A 61 -3.27 -2.97 -6.15
CA VAL A 61 -2.16 -3.60 -5.44
C VAL A 61 -0.85 -2.92 -5.80
N SER A 62 -0.01 -2.63 -4.80
CA SER A 62 1.35 -2.12 -5.02
C SER A 62 2.39 -3.07 -4.44
N GLY A 63 3.61 -2.99 -4.96
CA GLY A 63 4.74 -3.69 -4.38
C GLY A 63 4.68 -5.21 -4.48
N THR A 64 4.09 -5.76 -5.52
CA THR A 64 4.19 -7.20 -5.82
C THR A 64 5.66 -7.56 -6.04
N HIS A 65 6.37 -6.76 -6.83
CA HIS A 65 7.83 -6.72 -6.83
C HIS A 65 8.25 -5.55 -5.94
N GLY A 66 9.16 -5.82 -5.01
CA GLY A 66 9.47 -4.84 -3.98
C GLY A 66 9.99 -3.51 -4.51
N VAL A 67 10.87 -3.56 -5.51
CA VAL A 67 11.46 -2.34 -6.10
C VAL A 67 10.39 -1.43 -6.70
N GLU A 68 9.36 -2.00 -7.29
CA GLU A 68 8.27 -1.26 -7.91
C GLU A 68 7.33 -0.62 -6.87
N GLY A 69 7.48 -1.02 -5.60
CA GLY A 69 6.68 -0.51 -4.50
C GLY A 69 6.76 1.00 -4.35
N TYR A 70 7.93 1.58 -4.63
CA TYR A 70 8.10 3.04 -4.56
C TYR A 70 7.13 3.76 -5.48
N CYS A 71 7.02 3.33 -6.71
CA CYS A 71 6.11 3.92 -7.68
C CYS A 71 4.64 3.61 -7.33
N GLY A 72 4.34 2.35 -7.06
CA GLY A 72 2.98 1.92 -6.74
C GLY A 72 2.42 2.61 -5.50
N SER A 73 3.25 2.74 -4.46
CA SER A 73 2.88 3.45 -3.23
C SER A 73 2.55 4.92 -3.52
N ALA A 74 3.37 5.59 -4.31
CA ALA A 74 3.14 6.98 -4.67
C ALA A 74 1.82 7.16 -5.43
N LEU A 75 1.52 6.26 -6.36
CA LEU A 75 0.28 6.30 -7.13
C LEU A 75 -0.95 6.05 -6.24
N GLN A 76 -0.85 5.10 -5.31
CA GLN A 76 -1.92 4.85 -4.35
C GLN A 76 -2.20 6.07 -3.47
N ARG A 77 -1.14 6.70 -2.96
CA ARG A 77 -1.26 7.93 -2.18
C ARG A 77 -1.93 9.06 -2.96
N ALA A 78 -1.50 9.24 -4.20
CA ALA A 78 -2.08 10.27 -5.07
C ALA A 78 -3.57 10.02 -5.29
N HIS A 79 -3.95 8.78 -5.54
CA HIS A 79 -5.36 8.42 -5.72
C HIS A 79 -6.16 8.65 -4.43
N LEU A 80 -5.67 8.16 -3.30
CA LEU A 80 -6.35 8.35 -2.01
C LEU A 80 -6.56 9.82 -1.70
N SER A 81 -5.59 10.68 -2.03
CA SER A 81 -5.71 12.12 -1.77
C SER A 81 -6.82 12.80 -2.56
N THR A 82 -7.33 12.17 -3.62
CA THR A 82 -8.43 12.70 -4.43
C THR A 82 -9.82 12.30 -3.92
N LEU A 83 -9.91 11.40 -2.95
CA LEU A 83 -11.18 10.77 -2.55
C LEU A 83 -11.94 11.55 -1.47
N GLY A 84 -11.37 12.61 -0.91
CA GLY A 84 -12.00 13.36 0.15
C GLY A 84 -11.98 12.61 1.48
N ASP A 85 -13.12 12.59 2.18
CA ASP A 85 -13.20 12.09 3.56
C ASP A 85 -14.02 10.79 3.69
N GLY A 86 -13.97 9.93 2.69
CA GLY A 86 -14.64 8.62 2.74
C GLY A 86 -16.03 8.58 2.14
N GLU A 87 -16.48 9.66 1.52
CA GLU A 87 -17.79 9.70 0.87
C GLU A 87 -17.79 9.22 -0.58
N HIS A 88 -16.94 8.24 -0.87
CA HIS A 88 -16.84 7.69 -2.21
C HIS A 88 -18.10 6.86 -2.53
N ALA A 89 -18.82 7.25 -3.58
CA ALA A 89 -20.11 6.65 -3.95
C ALA A 89 -20.02 5.61 -5.06
N GLY A 90 -18.86 5.41 -5.65
CA GLY A 90 -18.65 4.45 -6.74
C GLY A 90 -18.37 3.04 -6.22
N PRO A 91 -17.66 2.22 -7.01
CA PRO A 91 -17.22 0.91 -6.56
C PRO A 91 -16.41 1.01 -5.27
N THR A 92 -16.45 -0.03 -4.47
CA THR A 92 -15.56 -0.10 -3.30
C THR A 92 -14.13 -0.22 -3.79
N LEU A 93 -13.26 0.67 -3.31
CA LEU A 93 -11.84 0.65 -3.65
C LEU A 93 -11.08 -0.03 -2.53
N VAL A 94 -10.28 -1.03 -2.89
CA VAL A 94 -9.44 -1.76 -1.93
C VAL A 94 -7.99 -1.56 -2.35
N PHE A 95 -7.25 -0.82 -1.55
CA PHE A 95 -5.83 -0.57 -1.78
C PHE A 95 -5.01 -1.53 -0.93
N VAL A 96 -4.21 -2.37 -1.58
CA VAL A 96 -3.26 -3.25 -0.88
C VAL A 96 -1.88 -2.64 -1.04
N HIS A 97 -1.35 -2.12 0.06
CA HIS A 97 -0.06 -1.44 0.07
C HIS A 97 1.04 -2.43 0.42
N ALA A 98 1.97 -2.57 -0.50
CA ALA A 98 3.19 -3.35 -0.37
C ALA A 98 2.90 -4.85 -0.13
N LEU A 99 2.39 -5.51 -1.17
CA LEU A 99 2.12 -6.94 -1.12
C LEU A 99 3.38 -7.74 -0.76
N ASN A 100 4.55 -7.23 -1.14
CA ASN A 100 5.86 -7.77 -0.78
C ASN A 100 6.63 -6.72 0.03
N PRO A 101 6.32 -6.55 1.33
CA PRO A 101 6.93 -5.50 2.12
C PRO A 101 8.42 -5.76 2.36
N TYR A 102 8.84 -7.02 2.45
CA TYR A 102 10.24 -7.38 2.60
C TYR A 102 11.05 -6.95 1.38
N GLY A 103 10.59 -7.32 0.18
CA GLY A 103 11.25 -6.92 -1.05
C GLY A 103 11.29 -5.41 -1.23
N PHE A 104 10.24 -4.71 -0.80
CA PHE A 104 10.19 -3.25 -0.86
C PHE A 104 11.30 -2.64 0.02
N SER A 105 11.37 -3.04 1.29
CA SER A 105 12.36 -2.50 2.23
C SER A 105 13.79 -2.83 1.81
N TRP A 106 14.03 -4.08 1.41
CA TRP A 106 15.37 -4.56 1.05
C TRP A 106 15.75 -4.27 -0.41
N VAL A 107 14.88 -3.59 -1.16
CA VAL A 107 15.07 -3.20 -2.56
C VAL A 107 15.35 -4.42 -3.44
N ARG A 108 14.42 -5.38 -3.38
CA ARG A 108 14.49 -6.65 -4.11
C ARG A 108 13.23 -6.88 -4.92
N ARG A 109 13.37 -7.60 -6.03
CA ARG A 109 12.21 -8.04 -6.81
C ARG A 109 11.40 -9.10 -6.06
N VAL A 110 12.08 -10.05 -5.45
CA VAL A 110 11.51 -11.23 -4.81
C VAL A 110 11.28 -10.98 -3.30
N ASN A 111 10.59 -11.92 -2.65
CA ASN A 111 10.32 -11.85 -1.22
C ASN A 111 11.47 -12.44 -0.40
N GLU A 112 11.26 -12.63 0.92
CA GLU A 112 12.23 -13.17 1.86
C GLU A 112 12.70 -14.58 1.50
N ASP A 113 11.85 -15.36 0.84
CA ASP A 113 12.15 -16.73 0.43
C ASP A 113 12.63 -16.82 -1.02
N ASN A 114 13.01 -15.67 -1.59
CA ASN A 114 13.46 -15.57 -2.97
C ASN A 114 12.40 -15.98 -4.00
N ILE A 115 11.14 -15.78 -3.66
CA ILE A 115 9.99 -16.11 -4.51
C ILE A 115 9.50 -14.83 -5.21
N ASP A 116 9.25 -14.94 -6.50
CA ASP A 116 8.58 -13.89 -7.28
C ASP A 116 7.07 -14.09 -7.15
N LEU A 117 6.39 -13.16 -6.49
CA LEU A 117 4.96 -13.28 -6.20
C LEU A 117 4.07 -13.17 -7.44
N ASN A 118 4.64 -12.84 -8.58
CA ASN A 118 3.90 -12.76 -9.84
C ASN A 118 4.09 -14.01 -10.72
N ARG A 119 4.69 -15.07 -10.20
CA ARG A 119 4.97 -16.31 -10.95
C ARG A 119 4.26 -17.51 -10.34
#